data_300d5578da482fdbc561bb0afe273a17
#
_entry.id   300d5578da482fdbc561bb0afe273a17
#
_cell.length_a   1.000
_cell.length_b   1.000
_cell.length_c   1.000
_cell.angle_alpha   90.00
_cell.angle_beta   90.00
_cell.angle_gamma   90.00
#
_symmetry.space_group_name_H-M   'P 1'
#
loop_
_entity.id
_entity.type
_entity.pdbx_description
1 polymer ?
#
loop_
_entity_poly.entity_id
_entity_poly.type
_entity_poly.pdbx_seq_one_letter_code
_entity_poly.pdbx_strand_id
1 'polypeptide(L)'
;MTVGFDPNQNHYLFNDKNTVPVVFIHGVGLNNLMWEPQIKALKEYSTITYDLLGHGKTPFNNKEVTLNDFLNQLSSLLDFLKINKINLVGFSLGSLIALGFASK
;
A
#
# COMPACT_ATOMS: atom_id res chain seq x y z
N MET A 1 3.69 -2.55 -15.62
CA MET A 1 3.02 -2.62 -14.30
C MET A 1 3.05 -4.04 -13.78
N THR A 2 3.40 -4.21 -12.53
CA THR A 2 3.36 -5.50 -11.86
C THR A 2 2.15 -5.57 -10.95
N VAL A 3 1.34 -6.62 -11.12
CA VAL A 3 0.18 -6.91 -10.26
C VAL A 3 0.41 -8.28 -9.66
N GLY A 4 0.30 -8.40 -8.36
CA GLY A 4 0.52 -9.70 -7.72
C GLY A 4 0.31 -9.69 -6.23
N PHE A 5 0.86 -10.72 -5.60
CA PHE A 5 0.83 -10.92 -4.16
C PHE A 5 2.27 -11.09 -3.66
N ASP A 6 2.55 -10.49 -2.51
CA ASP A 6 3.81 -10.78 -1.84
C ASP A 6 3.73 -12.12 -1.09
N PRO A 7 4.81 -12.60 -0.44
CA PRO A 7 4.77 -13.89 0.28
C PRO A 7 3.75 -13.93 1.42
N ASN A 8 3.32 -12.78 1.93
CA ASN A 8 2.30 -12.70 2.98
C ASN A 8 0.90 -12.52 2.41
N GLN A 9 0.72 -12.73 1.10
CA GLN A 9 -0.53 -12.62 0.37
C GLN A 9 -1.09 -11.18 0.32
N ASN A 10 -0.25 -10.19 0.45
CA ASN A 10 -0.65 -8.79 0.25
C ASN A 10 -0.78 -8.51 -1.24
N HIS A 11 -1.97 -8.13 -1.66
CA HIS A 11 -2.25 -7.80 -3.05
C HIS A 11 -1.78 -6.38 -3.34
N TYR A 12 -0.98 -6.21 -4.40
CA TYR A 12 -0.42 -4.92 -4.76
C TYR A 12 -0.36 -4.70 -6.26
N LEU A 13 -0.26 -3.43 -6.64
CA LEU A 13 0.03 -2.98 -8.00
C LEU A 13 1.23 -2.05 -7.93
N PHE A 14 2.26 -2.35 -8.70
CA PHE A 14 3.48 -1.54 -8.74
C PHE A 14 3.76 -1.10 -10.17
N ASN A 15 3.68 0.19 -10.41
CA ASN A 15 4.06 0.81 -11.68
C ASN A 15 5.46 1.41 -11.49
N ASP A 16 6.49 0.71 -11.95
CA ASP A 16 7.88 1.13 -11.76
C ASP A 16 8.34 1.99 -12.95
N LYS A 17 8.69 3.24 -12.68
CA LYS A 17 9.19 4.20 -13.66
C LYS A 17 10.56 4.75 -13.30
N ASN A 18 11.30 4.04 -12.44
CA ASN A 18 12.63 4.44 -11.98
C ASN A 18 12.65 5.78 -11.22
N THR A 19 11.55 6.09 -10.54
CA THR A 19 11.45 7.25 -9.65
C THR A 19 11.17 6.75 -8.23
N VAL A 20 11.33 7.63 -7.24
CA VAL A 20 10.92 7.30 -5.86
C VAL A 20 9.40 7.04 -5.88
N PRO A 21 8.94 5.85 -5.47
CA PRO A 21 7.53 5.54 -5.58
C PRO A 21 6.65 6.36 -4.65
N VAL A 22 5.45 6.70 -5.14
CA VAL A 22 4.36 7.22 -4.30
C VAL A 22 3.52 6.02 -3.91
N VAL A 23 3.38 5.77 -2.60
CA VAL A 23 2.55 4.69 -2.06
C VAL A 23 1.23 5.28 -1.61
N PHE A 24 0.14 4.75 -2.16
CA PHE A 24 -1.22 5.19 -1.86
C PHE A 24 -1.90 4.17 -0.93
N ILE A 25 -2.41 4.64 0.20
CA ILE A 25 -3.03 3.79 1.22
C ILE A 25 -4.51 4.15 1.37
N HIS A 26 -5.39 3.20 1.06
CA HIS A 26 -6.83 3.41 1.07
C HIS A 26 -7.43 3.43 2.48
N GLY A 27 -8.73 3.74 2.57
CA GLY A 27 -9.46 3.78 3.83
C GLY A 27 -10.27 2.52 4.09
N VAL A 28 -10.89 2.46 5.28
CA VAL A 28 -11.72 1.33 5.70
C VAL A 28 -12.86 1.10 4.72
N GLY A 29 -13.08 -0.17 4.39
CA GLY A 29 -14.17 -0.57 3.49
C GLY A 29 -13.91 -0.31 2.01
N LEU A 30 -12.72 0.17 1.68
CA LEU A 30 -12.31 0.45 0.30
C LEU A 30 -11.27 -0.57 -0.15
N ASN A 31 -10.61 -0.31 -1.26
CA ASN A 31 -9.51 -1.12 -1.77
C ASN A 31 -8.64 -0.27 -2.69
N ASN A 32 -7.62 -0.87 -3.30
CA ASN A 32 -6.68 -0.14 -4.13
C ASN A 32 -7.31 0.56 -5.34
N LEU A 33 -8.48 0.10 -5.80
CA LEU A 33 -9.13 0.66 -7.00
C LEU A 33 -9.55 2.11 -6.81
N MET A 34 -9.72 2.58 -5.57
CA MET A 34 -10.05 3.99 -5.33
C MET A 34 -9.00 4.95 -5.88
N TRP A 35 -7.77 4.47 -6.05
CA TRP A 35 -6.64 5.30 -6.50
C TRP A 35 -6.46 5.30 -8.02
N GLU A 36 -7.34 4.65 -8.77
CA GLU A 36 -7.21 4.55 -10.22
C GLU A 36 -7.09 5.91 -10.92
N PRO A 37 -7.86 6.95 -10.55
CA PRO A 37 -7.69 8.27 -11.18
C PRO A 37 -6.31 8.87 -10.92
N GLN A 38 -5.78 8.73 -9.69
CA GLN A 38 -4.46 9.24 -9.33
C GLN A 38 -3.35 8.51 -10.07
N ILE A 39 -3.48 7.18 -10.19
CA ILE A 39 -2.50 6.37 -10.91
C ILE A 39 -2.45 6.79 -12.39
N LYS A 40 -3.59 7.03 -13.00
CA LYS A 40 -3.65 7.51 -14.39
C LYS A 40 -2.99 8.88 -14.56
N ALA A 41 -3.23 9.79 -13.60
CA ALA A 41 -2.64 11.12 -13.62
C ALA A 41 -1.12 11.09 -13.44
N LEU A 42 -0.61 10.10 -12.71
CA LEU A 42 0.81 9.95 -12.40
C LEU A 42 1.48 8.83 -13.20
N LYS A 43 1.00 8.55 -14.39
CA LYS A 43 1.47 7.41 -15.19
C LYS A 43 2.97 7.43 -15.50
N GLU A 44 3.61 8.59 -15.43
CA GLU A 44 5.04 8.74 -15.68
C GLU A 44 5.90 8.62 -14.42
N TYR A 45 5.28 8.43 -13.26
CA TYR A 45 5.95 8.29 -11.97
C TYR A 45 5.72 6.89 -11.42
N SER A 46 6.64 6.42 -10.59
CA SER A 46 6.46 5.15 -9.89
C SER A 46 5.36 5.28 -8.85
N THR A 47 4.42 4.34 -8.87
CA THR A 47 3.29 4.31 -7.93
C THR A 47 3.10 2.90 -7.40
N ILE A 48 2.71 2.81 -6.13
CA ILE A 48 2.34 1.55 -5.50
C ILE A 48 0.97 1.73 -4.86
N THR A 49 0.05 0.83 -5.15
CA THR A 49 -1.21 0.69 -4.42
C THR A 49 -1.29 -0.73 -3.89
N TYR A 50 -1.97 -0.92 -2.79
CA TYR A 50 -2.16 -2.25 -2.22
C TYR A 50 -3.46 -2.29 -1.43
N ASP A 51 -3.94 -3.51 -1.19
CA ASP A 51 -5.13 -3.73 -0.40
C ASP A 51 -4.72 -3.97 1.06
N LEU A 52 -5.29 -3.19 1.98
CA LEU A 52 -5.04 -3.35 3.40
C LEU A 52 -5.51 -4.72 3.89
N LEU A 53 -4.94 -5.18 5.00
CA LEU A 53 -5.33 -6.45 5.64
C LEU A 53 -6.85 -6.54 5.75
N GLY A 54 -7.42 -7.66 5.28
CA GLY A 54 -8.85 -7.89 5.30
C GLY A 54 -9.66 -7.10 4.28
N HIS A 55 -9.02 -6.40 3.36
CA HIS A 55 -9.67 -5.60 2.31
C HIS A 55 -9.29 -6.12 0.92
N GLY A 56 -10.15 -5.86 -0.05
CA GLY A 56 -9.89 -6.25 -1.43
C GLY A 56 -9.49 -7.71 -1.55
N LYS A 57 -8.32 -7.96 -2.13
CA LYS A 57 -7.80 -9.32 -2.32
C LYS A 57 -6.79 -9.74 -1.27
N THR A 58 -6.58 -8.93 -0.24
CA THR A 58 -5.65 -9.25 0.85
C THR A 58 -6.41 -9.88 2.01
N PRO A 59 -6.15 -11.17 2.33
CA PRO A 59 -6.84 -11.83 3.44
C PRO A 59 -6.30 -11.38 4.80
N PHE A 60 -7.08 -11.62 5.84
CA PHE A 60 -6.62 -11.47 7.21
C PHE A 60 -7.43 -12.39 8.11
N ASN A 61 -6.76 -13.26 8.83
CA ASN A 61 -7.39 -14.34 9.59
C ASN A 61 -7.58 -14.04 11.08
N ASN A 62 -7.03 -12.95 11.58
CA ASN A 62 -7.17 -12.57 12.99
C ASN A 62 -8.44 -11.77 13.22
N LYS A 63 -8.99 -11.85 14.43
CA LYS A 63 -10.22 -11.17 14.79
C LYS A 63 -10.05 -9.67 14.95
N GLU A 64 -8.86 -9.24 15.35
CA GLU A 64 -8.55 -7.84 15.60
C GLU A 64 -7.33 -7.42 14.81
N VAL A 65 -7.43 -6.25 14.18
CA VAL A 65 -6.34 -5.64 13.44
C VAL A 65 -5.90 -4.41 14.20
N THR A 66 -4.62 -4.33 14.53
CA THR A 66 -4.04 -3.17 15.19
C THR A 66 -3.34 -2.27 14.17
N LEU A 67 -3.08 -1.03 14.56
CA LEU A 67 -2.27 -0.14 13.72
C LEU A 67 -0.92 -0.79 13.40
N ASN A 68 -0.33 -1.46 14.38
CA ASN A 68 0.96 -2.12 14.20
C ASN A 68 0.92 -3.21 13.12
N ASP A 69 -0.20 -3.93 13.02
CA ASP A 69 -0.38 -4.92 11.95
C ASP A 69 -0.33 -4.27 10.57
N PHE A 70 -0.99 -3.11 10.41
CA PHE A 70 -0.94 -2.36 9.16
C PHE A 70 0.46 -1.82 8.86
N LEU A 71 1.18 -1.35 9.88
CA LEU A 71 2.56 -0.87 9.70
C LEU A 71 3.47 -2.00 9.26
N ASN A 72 3.32 -3.18 9.86
CA ASN A 72 4.09 -4.36 9.49
C ASN A 72 3.75 -4.84 8.09
N GLN A 73 2.49 -4.74 7.68
CA GLN A 73 2.08 -5.06 6.32
C GLN A 73 2.84 -4.21 5.30
N LEU A 74 2.85 -2.91 5.48
CA LEU A 74 3.53 -2.00 4.56
C LEU A 74 5.03 -2.26 4.55
N SER A 75 5.63 -2.43 5.73
CA SER A 75 7.06 -2.73 5.86
C SER A 75 7.44 -3.99 5.09
N SER A 76 6.69 -5.08 5.27
CA SER A 76 7.00 -6.34 4.59
C SER A 76 6.78 -6.26 3.08
N LEU A 77 5.77 -5.53 2.63
CA LEU A 77 5.54 -5.32 1.20
C LEU A 77 6.70 -4.57 0.57
N LEU A 78 7.17 -3.49 1.19
CA LEU A 78 8.29 -2.71 0.67
C LEU A 78 9.59 -3.50 0.68
N ASP A 79 9.81 -4.33 1.71
CA ASP A 79 10.97 -5.22 1.76
C ASP A 79 10.95 -6.21 0.60
N PHE A 80 9.79 -6.80 0.33
CA PHE A 80 9.62 -7.72 -0.80
C PHE A 80 9.91 -7.03 -2.13
N LEU A 81 9.44 -5.81 -2.31
CA LEU A 81 9.66 -5.03 -3.53
C LEU A 81 11.05 -4.41 -3.60
N LYS A 82 11.83 -4.54 -2.52
CA LYS A 82 13.20 -3.97 -2.40
C LYS A 82 13.22 -2.46 -2.53
N ILE A 83 12.26 -1.81 -1.89
CA ILE A 83 12.10 -0.35 -1.90
C ILE A 83 12.36 0.18 -0.51
N ASN A 84 13.27 1.15 -0.40
CA ASN A 84 13.66 1.74 0.88
C ASN A 84 13.38 3.24 0.98
N LYS A 85 12.84 3.85 -0.06
CA LYS A 85 12.53 5.28 -0.07
C LYS A 85 11.22 5.49 -0.82
N ILE A 86 10.27 6.17 -0.17
CA ILE A 86 8.91 6.34 -0.69
C ILE A 86 8.35 7.71 -0.32
N ASN A 87 7.30 8.12 -1.02
CA ASN A 87 6.39 9.17 -0.61
C ASN A 87 5.06 8.50 -0.25
N LEU A 88 4.40 8.97 0.80
CA LEU A 88 3.18 8.37 1.31
C LEU A 88 1.98 9.28 1.10
N VAL A 89 0.90 8.72 0.58
CA VAL A 89 -0.41 9.37 0.47
C VAL A 89 -1.44 8.43 1.09
N GLY A 90 -2.17 8.90 2.09
CA GLY A 90 -3.17 8.10 2.78
C GLY A 90 -4.52 8.79 2.86
N PHE A 91 -5.58 7.99 2.85
CA PHE A 91 -6.96 8.46 3.00
C PHE A 91 -7.60 7.80 4.21
N SER A 92 -8.13 8.60 5.15
CA SER A 92 -8.82 8.10 6.35
C SER A 92 -7.90 7.18 7.16
N LEU A 93 -8.23 5.90 7.34
CA LEU A 93 -7.34 4.94 7.99
C LEU A 93 -5.95 4.94 7.35
N GLY A 94 -5.89 5.05 6.03
CA GLY A 94 -4.62 5.14 5.31
C GLY A 94 -3.76 6.31 5.76
N SER A 95 -4.37 7.44 6.14
CA SER A 95 -3.59 8.59 6.67
C SER A 95 -2.97 8.26 8.03
N LEU A 96 -3.66 7.53 8.89
CA LEU A 96 -3.10 7.09 10.17
C LEU A 96 -1.92 6.15 9.96
N ILE A 97 -2.05 5.24 9.01
CA ILE A 97 -0.97 4.31 8.65
C ILE A 97 0.23 5.09 8.10
N ALA A 98 -0.02 6.05 7.20
CA ALA A 98 1.04 6.86 6.62
C ALA A 98 1.79 7.65 7.70
N LEU A 99 1.08 8.28 8.62
CA LEU A 99 1.69 9.02 9.73
C LEU A 99 2.49 8.08 10.64
N GLY A 100 1.91 6.95 11.01
CA GLY A 100 2.58 5.97 11.86
C GLY A 100 3.85 5.42 11.20
N PHE A 101 3.79 5.13 9.92
CA PHE A 101 4.94 4.61 9.18
C PHE A 101 6.05 5.67 9.06
N ALA A 102 5.69 6.91 8.73
CA ALA A 102 6.65 8.00 8.55
C ALA A 102 7.36 8.38 9.85
N SER A 103 6.75 8.11 11.01
CA SER A 103 7.33 8.44 12.31
C SER A 103 8.30 7.41 12.87
N LYS A 104 8.53 6.33 12.13
CA LYS A 104 9.45 5.26 12.55
C LYS A 104 10.88 5.51 12.12
#